data_fe3877e33a270be6017af394f95f9b32
#
_entry.id   fe3877e33a270be6017af394f95f9b32
#
_cell.length_a   1.000
_cell.length_b   1.000
_cell.length_c   1.000
_cell.angle_alpha   90.00
_cell.angle_beta   90.00
_cell.angle_gamma   90.00
#
_symmetry.space_group_name_H-M   'P 1'
#
loop_
_entity.id
_entity.type
_entity.pdbx_description
1 polymer ?
#
loop_
_entity_poly.entity_id
_entity_poly.type
_entity_poly.pdbx_seq_one_letter_code
_entity_poly.pdbx_strand_id
1 'polypeptide(L)'
;MAKKSGVALGGTCLLGVGLYSVSESAAVIRHRVQKETTNRRLLRWAHSRTELAKFKPIIGPPLLVEGEYLFTFAQLMELMTVAALRAKGVTVKAIRRAHERGREKYGNHPFAREGYRTDGIGIFTEEGSEEAEELSRQQLFFEEVIHPILADVSYVDSLAAQFSPLGNERSVILDPRVAFGSPVDKETGVPTATLFAMSNSGESDEAVADWYGVSVTSVRDAIEYETALRKAA
;
A
#
# COMPACT_ATOMS: atom_id res chain seq x y z
N MET A 1 2.09 -35.88 -23.45
CA MET A 1 0.76 -35.33 -23.07
C MET A 1 0.92 -34.54 -21.77
N ALA A 2 1.09 -33.22 -21.85
CA ALA A 2 1.24 -32.35 -20.69
C ALA A 2 -0.15 -31.88 -20.26
N LYS A 3 -0.57 -32.23 -19.05
CA LYS A 3 -1.80 -31.73 -18.44
C LYS A 3 -1.62 -30.23 -18.13
N LYS A 4 -2.30 -29.40 -18.90
CA LYS A 4 -2.56 -27.99 -18.50
C LYS A 4 -3.51 -28.01 -17.31
N SER A 5 -2.99 -27.82 -16.10
CA SER A 5 -3.82 -27.50 -14.95
C SER A 5 -4.15 -26.01 -15.02
N GLY A 6 -5.27 -25.69 -15.64
CA GLY A 6 -5.87 -24.36 -15.53
C GLY A 6 -6.29 -24.15 -14.06
N VAL A 7 -5.67 -23.19 -13.40
CA VAL A 7 -6.16 -22.69 -12.10
C VAL A 7 -7.46 -21.95 -12.38
N ALA A 8 -8.58 -22.57 -12.04
CA ALA A 8 -9.86 -21.89 -11.98
C ALA A 8 -9.76 -20.82 -10.89
N LEU A 9 -9.64 -19.56 -11.27
CA LEU A 9 -9.96 -18.43 -10.42
C LEU A 9 -11.46 -18.53 -10.14
N GLY A 10 -11.81 -19.13 -9.02
CA GLY A 10 -13.20 -19.18 -8.55
C GLY A 10 -13.76 -17.76 -8.54
N GLY A 11 -14.85 -17.54 -9.24
CA GLY A 11 -15.61 -16.34 -9.60
C GLY A 11 -15.51 -15.07 -8.74
N THR A 12 -14.34 -14.70 -8.27
CA THR A 12 -14.11 -13.44 -7.57
C THR A 12 -13.93 -12.36 -8.62
N CYS A 13 -14.88 -11.43 -8.68
CA CYS A 13 -14.77 -10.24 -9.52
C CYS A 13 -13.55 -9.43 -9.04
N LEU A 14 -12.53 -9.32 -9.89
CA LEU A 14 -11.32 -8.54 -9.59
C LEU A 14 -11.50 -7.03 -9.91
N LEU A 15 -12.66 -6.63 -10.39
CA LEU A 15 -12.99 -5.22 -10.62
C LEU A 15 -13.05 -4.47 -9.28
N GLY A 16 -12.34 -3.36 -9.20
CA GLY A 16 -12.29 -2.55 -7.99
C GLY A 16 -11.38 -3.08 -6.88
N VAL A 17 -10.57 -4.10 -7.15
CA VAL A 17 -9.62 -4.67 -6.17
C VAL A 17 -8.27 -3.95 -6.21
N GLY A 18 -7.90 -3.40 -7.37
CA GLY A 18 -6.57 -2.86 -7.64
C GLY A 18 -5.51 -3.97 -7.57
N LEU A 19 -4.68 -4.07 -8.58
CA LEU A 19 -3.64 -5.10 -8.64
C LEU A 19 -2.30 -4.46 -8.90
N TYR A 20 -1.34 -4.74 -8.05
CA TYR A 20 0.00 -4.15 -8.08
C TYR A 20 1.03 -5.27 -8.15
N SER A 21 1.93 -5.18 -9.11
CA SER A 21 3.11 -6.04 -9.12
C SER A 21 3.96 -5.82 -7.86
N VAL A 22 4.84 -6.76 -7.57
CA VAL A 22 5.76 -6.65 -6.43
C VAL A 22 6.66 -5.41 -6.55
N SER A 23 7.08 -5.08 -7.78
CA SER A 23 7.92 -3.91 -8.06
C SER A 23 7.18 -2.59 -7.89
N GLU A 24 5.95 -2.47 -8.42
CA GLU A 24 5.11 -1.29 -8.20
C GLU A 24 4.81 -1.08 -6.73
N SER A 25 4.41 -2.13 -6.02
CA SER A 25 4.18 -2.07 -4.56
C SER A 25 5.43 -1.60 -3.82
N ALA A 26 6.60 -2.09 -4.18
CA ALA A 26 7.86 -1.67 -3.57
C ALA A 26 8.17 -0.20 -3.87
N ALA A 27 7.91 0.28 -5.08
CA ALA A 27 8.14 1.67 -5.46
C ALA A 27 7.22 2.62 -4.69
N VAL A 28 5.91 2.34 -4.62
CA VAL A 28 4.93 3.11 -3.84
C VAL A 28 5.33 3.16 -2.35
N ILE A 29 5.70 2.02 -1.77
CA ILE A 29 6.10 1.94 -0.36
C ILE A 29 7.40 2.72 -0.11
N ARG A 30 8.42 2.59 -0.97
CA ARG A 30 9.68 3.34 -0.84
C ARG A 30 9.46 4.85 -0.93
N HIS A 31 8.60 5.28 -1.86
CA HIS A 31 8.25 6.69 -1.99
C HIS A 31 7.68 7.25 -0.68
N ARG A 32 6.74 6.52 -0.06
CA ARG A 32 6.03 7.02 1.14
C ARG A 32 6.82 6.82 2.43
N VAL A 33 7.48 5.70 2.61
CA VAL A 33 8.20 5.33 3.85
C VAL A 33 9.66 5.81 3.81
N GLN A 34 10.16 6.23 2.64
CA GLN A 34 11.53 6.73 2.42
C GLN A 34 12.62 5.78 2.94
N LYS A 35 12.41 4.47 2.85
CA LYS A 35 13.36 3.45 3.28
C LYS A 35 13.44 2.31 2.29
N GLU A 36 14.62 1.73 2.14
CA GLU A 36 14.83 0.57 1.28
C GLU A 36 13.92 -0.60 1.65
N THR A 37 12.88 -0.78 0.85
CA THR A 37 12.00 -1.94 0.88
C THR A 37 12.17 -2.72 -0.40
N THR A 38 12.80 -3.89 -0.32
CA THR A 38 13.07 -4.71 -1.51
C THR A 38 11.90 -5.62 -1.85
N ASN A 39 11.74 -5.96 -3.13
CA ASN A 39 10.76 -6.93 -3.63
C ASN A 39 10.80 -8.24 -2.83
N ARG A 40 12.02 -8.73 -2.51
CA ARG A 40 12.23 -9.93 -1.71
C ARG A 40 11.67 -9.79 -0.28
N ARG A 41 11.73 -8.59 0.32
CA ARG A 41 11.15 -8.35 1.66
C ARG A 41 9.64 -8.38 1.62
N LEU A 42 9.02 -7.73 0.63
CA LEU A 42 7.56 -7.74 0.45
C LEU A 42 7.03 -9.17 0.30
N LEU A 43 7.64 -9.94 -0.59
CA LEU A 43 7.27 -11.35 -0.75
C LEU A 43 7.46 -12.16 0.54
N ARG A 44 8.53 -11.93 1.30
CA ARG A 44 8.74 -12.61 2.59
C ARG A 44 7.67 -12.27 3.63
N TRP A 45 7.13 -11.05 3.61
CA TRP A 45 6.07 -10.65 4.52
C TRP A 45 4.70 -11.21 4.16
N ALA A 46 4.47 -11.52 2.87
CA ALA A 46 3.20 -11.98 2.35
C ALA A 46 3.17 -13.48 1.97
N HIS A 47 4.31 -14.08 1.66
CA HIS A 47 4.35 -15.43 1.09
C HIS A 47 5.46 -16.27 1.69
N SER A 48 5.11 -17.50 2.09
CA SER A 48 6.07 -18.54 2.46
C SER A 48 6.27 -19.49 1.29
N ARG A 49 7.49 -19.63 0.80
CA ARG A 49 7.82 -20.49 -0.34
C ARG A 49 7.68 -22.00 -0.05
N THR A 50 7.67 -22.40 1.22
CA THR A 50 7.55 -23.80 1.62
C THR A 50 6.85 -23.89 2.97
N GLU A 51 6.06 -24.95 3.19
CA GLU A 51 5.45 -25.26 4.50
C GLU A 51 6.49 -25.43 5.62
N LEU A 52 7.73 -25.77 5.24
CA LEU A 52 8.89 -25.91 6.14
C LEU A 52 9.62 -24.59 6.41
N ALA A 53 9.16 -23.46 5.87
CA ALA A 53 9.83 -22.19 6.08
C ALA A 53 9.76 -21.79 7.57
N LYS A 54 10.95 -21.52 8.16
CA LYS A 54 11.11 -21.06 9.55
C LYS A 54 10.33 -19.77 9.88
N PHE A 55 9.80 -19.09 8.87
CA PHE A 55 9.14 -17.79 9.02
C PHE A 55 7.74 -17.84 8.42
N LYS A 56 6.73 -17.69 9.27
CA LYS A 56 5.35 -17.46 8.82
C LYS A 56 5.23 -16.05 8.19
N PRO A 57 4.43 -15.87 7.12
CA PRO A 57 4.11 -14.54 6.59
C PRO A 57 3.44 -13.67 7.66
N ILE A 58 3.42 -12.37 7.44
CA ILE A 58 2.71 -11.41 8.29
C ILE A 58 1.28 -11.22 7.77
N ILE A 59 1.17 -10.98 6.46
CA ILE A 59 -0.11 -10.75 5.76
C ILE A 59 -0.49 -11.98 4.91
N GLY A 60 -1.70 -11.97 4.35
CA GLY A 60 -2.16 -13.03 3.44
C GLY A 60 -1.33 -13.12 2.15
N PRO A 61 -1.36 -14.28 1.46
CA PRO A 61 -0.57 -14.51 0.25
C PRO A 61 -1.02 -13.59 -0.89
N PRO A 62 -0.07 -13.17 -1.77
CA PRO A 62 -0.40 -12.45 -2.99
C PRO A 62 -1.17 -13.37 -3.97
N LEU A 63 -1.85 -12.75 -4.92
CA LEU A 63 -2.42 -13.47 -6.05
C LEU A 63 -1.30 -13.91 -7.00
N LEU A 64 -1.44 -15.09 -7.57
CA LEU A 64 -0.55 -15.59 -8.63
C LEU A 64 -1.33 -15.59 -9.95
N VAL A 65 -0.97 -14.67 -10.84
CA VAL A 65 -1.61 -14.49 -12.14
C VAL A 65 -0.53 -14.64 -13.21
N GLU A 66 -0.71 -15.58 -14.12
CA GLU A 66 0.23 -15.85 -15.24
C GLU A 66 1.70 -16.04 -14.82
N GLY A 67 1.93 -16.51 -13.59
CA GLY A 67 3.27 -16.71 -13.04
C GLY A 67 3.83 -15.51 -12.29
N GLU A 68 3.13 -14.39 -12.24
CA GLU A 68 3.50 -13.19 -11.50
C GLU A 68 2.73 -13.04 -10.18
N TYR A 69 3.41 -12.60 -9.13
CA TYR A 69 2.78 -12.26 -7.87
C TYR A 69 2.24 -10.83 -7.89
N LEU A 70 0.94 -10.69 -7.61
CA LEU A 70 0.24 -9.41 -7.56
C LEU A 70 -0.36 -9.21 -6.15
N PHE A 71 -0.20 -8.02 -5.62
CA PHE A 71 -0.85 -7.60 -4.38
C PHE A 71 -2.15 -6.84 -4.68
N THR A 72 -3.16 -7.06 -3.86
CA THR A 72 -4.36 -6.21 -3.87
C THR A 72 -4.08 -4.85 -3.21
N PHE A 73 -4.95 -3.88 -3.43
CA PHE A 73 -4.84 -2.56 -2.78
C PHE A 73 -4.81 -2.68 -1.25
N ALA A 74 -5.68 -3.52 -0.66
CA ALA A 74 -5.67 -3.75 0.77
C ALA A 74 -4.34 -4.34 1.26
N GLN A 75 -3.76 -5.28 0.51
CA GLN A 75 -2.44 -5.83 0.83
C GLN A 75 -1.32 -4.80 0.67
N LEU A 76 -1.41 -3.90 -0.32
CA LEU A 76 -0.47 -2.78 -0.47
C LEU A 76 -0.49 -1.88 0.76
N MET A 77 -1.68 -1.55 1.29
CA MET A 77 -1.82 -0.75 2.52
C MET A 77 -1.25 -1.49 3.73
N GLU A 78 -1.50 -2.79 3.86
CA GLU A 78 -0.90 -3.60 4.92
C GLU A 78 0.64 -3.65 4.83
N LEU A 79 1.19 -3.85 3.62
CA LEU A 79 2.63 -3.87 3.39
C LEU A 79 3.27 -2.52 3.69
N MET A 80 2.60 -1.41 3.38
CA MET A 80 3.05 -0.05 3.72
C MET A 80 3.14 0.12 5.24
N THR A 81 2.14 -0.30 5.98
CA THR A 81 2.14 -0.30 7.45
C THR A 81 3.27 -1.17 8.00
N VAL A 82 3.45 -2.39 7.49
CA VAL A 82 4.56 -3.27 7.89
C VAL A 82 5.92 -2.62 7.61
N ALA A 83 6.08 -1.99 6.45
CA ALA A 83 7.33 -1.30 6.07
C ALA A 83 7.63 -0.14 7.02
N ALA A 84 6.63 0.67 7.35
CA ALA A 84 6.76 1.79 8.28
C ALA A 84 7.18 1.33 9.68
N LEU A 85 6.50 0.31 10.22
CA LEU A 85 6.86 -0.30 11.50
C LEU A 85 8.30 -0.86 11.48
N ARG A 86 8.68 -1.54 10.40
CA ARG A 86 10.05 -2.05 10.22
C ARG A 86 11.09 -0.92 10.10
N ALA A 87 10.73 0.18 9.46
CA ALA A 87 11.60 1.35 9.33
C ALA A 87 12.01 1.90 10.70
N LYS A 88 11.14 1.80 11.68
CA LYS A 88 11.37 2.26 13.06
C LYS A 88 11.91 1.16 14.00
N GLY A 89 12.22 -0.01 13.50
CA GLY A 89 12.87 -1.06 14.28
C GLY A 89 11.93 -2.09 14.92
N VAL A 90 10.60 -1.97 14.76
CA VAL A 90 9.68 -2.98 15.31
C VAL A 90 9.99 -4.36 14.76
N THR A 91 10.08 -5.36 15.61
CA THR A 91 10.46 -6.71 15.18
C THR A 91 9.36 -7.36 14.34
N VAL A 92 9.73 -8.22 13.39
CA VAL A 92 8.77 -8.99 12.58
C VAL A 92 7.84 -9.82 13.47
N LYS A 93 8.33 -10.32 14.61
CA LYS A 93 7.54 -11.09 15.57
C LYS A 93 6.43 -10.24 16.20
N ALA A 94 6.75 -9.01 16.63
CA ALA A 94 5.78 -8.08 17.20
C ALA A 94 4.72 -7.67 16.16
N ILE A 95 5.15 -7.33 14.93
CA ILE A 95 4.23 -6.96 13.84
C ILE A 95 3.27 -8.12 13.53
N ARG A 96 3.77 -9.36 13.48
CA ARG A 96 2.93 -10.53 13.23
C ARG A 96 1.88 -10.73 14.32
N ARG A 97 2.27 -10.63 15.59
CA ARG A 97 1.32 -10.72 16.72
C ARG A 97 0.27 -9.63 16.64
N ALA A 98 0.68 -8.39 16.34
CA ALA A 98 -0.25 -7.29 16.15
C ALA A 98 -1.22 -7.54 14.98
N HIS A 99 -0.73 -8.08 13.86
CA HIS A 99 -1.57 -8.44 12.73
C HIS A 99 -2.58 -9.54 13.08
N GLU A 100 -2.15 -10.59 13.80
CA GLU A 100 -3.00 -11.69 14.28
C GLU A 100 -4.12 -11.16 15.18
N ARG A 101 -3.81 -10.34 16.19
CA ARG A 101 -4.81 -9.69 17.07
C ARG A 101 -5.74 -8.75 16.29
N GLY A 102 -5.16 -7.95 15.38
CA GLY A 102 -5.94 -7.08 14.51
C GLY A 102 -6.93 -7.87 13.65
N ARG A 103 -6.53 -9.05 13.18
CA ARG A 103 -7.40 -9.92 12.40
C ARG A 103 -8.55 -10.51 13.22
N GLU A 104 -8.32 -10.81 14.48
CA GLU A 104 -9.39 -11.21 15.42
C GLU A 104 -10.39 -10.08 15.68
N LYS A 105 -9.90 -8.85 15.82
CA LYS A 105 -10.70 -7.66 16.14
C LYS A 105 -11.42 -7.06 14.92
N TYR A 106 -10.73 -6.94 13.78
CA TYR A 106 -11.20 -6.20 12.61
C TYR A 106 -11.45 -7.09 11.38
N GLY A 107 -11.15 -8.39 11.44
CA GLY A 107 -11.27 -9.30 10.30
C GLY A 107 -10.10 -9.23 9.34
N ASN A 108 -10.34 -9.55 8.08
CA ASN A 108 -9.32 -9.56 7.04
C ASN A 108 -8.72 -8.18 6.79
N HIS A 109 -7.42 -8.15 6.49
CA HIS A 109 -6.65 -6.93 6.22
C HIS A 109 -6.68 -5.92 7.37
N PRO A 110 -6.33 -6.31 8.62
CA PRO A 110 -6.50 -5.46 9.78
C PRO A 110 -5.75 -4.13 9.67
N PHE A 111 -4.55 -4.11 9.09
CA PHE A 111 -3.76 -2.89 8.93
C PHE A 111 -4.28 -1.95 7.82
N ALA A 112 -5.22 -2.42 6.99
CA ALA A 112 -5.94 -1.62 6.02
C ALA A 112 -7.34 -1.21 6.51
N ARG A 113 -7.68 -1.43 7.80
CA ARG A 113 -8.96 -1.06 8.39
C ARG A 113 -8.91 0.28 9.10
N GLU A 114 -10.02 1.04 9.02
CA GLU A 114 -10.17 2.32 9.71
C GLU A 114 -10.03 2.17 11.23
N GLY A 115 -10.58 1.10 11.81
CA GLY A 115 -10.43 0.81 13.23
C GLY A 115 -8.97 0.66 13.68
N TYR A 116 -8.07 0.23 12.80
CA TYR A 116 -6.64 0.22 13.09
C TYR A 116 -6.07 1.64 13.21
N ARG A 117 -6.55 2.60 12.43
CA ARG A 117 -6.15 4.01 12.53
C ARG A 117 -6.55 4.64 13.87
N THR A 118 -7.74 4.29 14.38
CA THR A 118 -8.30 4.89 15.59
C THR A 118 -7.88 4.21 16.89
N ASP A 119 -7.63 2.90 16.84
CA ASP A 119 -7.44 2.07 18.03
C ASP A 119 -6.27 1.06 17.87
N GLY A 120 -5.41 1.28 16.88
CA GLY A 120 -4.28 0.38 16.58
C GLY A 120 -3.25 0.26 17.70
N ILE A 121 -3.18 1.25 18.61
CA ILE A 121 -2.32 1.21 19.80
C ILE A 121 -2.63 -0.02 20.64
N GLY A 122 -3.92 -0.28 20.92
CA GLY A 122 -4.36 -1.43 21.72
C GLY A 122 -3.97 -2.80 21.14
N ILE A 123 -3.66 -2.87 19.85
CA ILE A 123 -3.21 -4.11 19.19
C ILE A 123 -1.74 -4.44 19.52
N PHE A 124 -0.92 -3.42 19.76
CA PHE A 124 0.49 -3.59 20.09
C PHE A 124 0.74 -3.81 21.58
N THR A 125 -0.17 -3.32 22.45
CA THR A 125 -0.03 -3.50 23.89
C THR A 125 -0.33 -4.96 24.27
N GLU A 126 0.58 -5.61 24.98
CA GLU A 126 0.29 -6.89 25.62
C GLU A 126 -0.50 -6.63 26.90
N GLU A 127 -1.64 -7.29 27.08
CA GLU A 127 -2.26 -7.39 28.41
C GLU A 127 -1.25 -8.04 29.35
N GLY A 128 -0.71 -7.27 30.30
CA GLY A 128 0.25 -7.77 31.28
C GLY A 128 1.72 -7.35 31.07
N SER A 129 2.05 -6.52 30.06
CA SER A 129 3.35 -5.87 30.04
C SER A 129 3.37 -4.74 31.07
N GLU A 130 4.02 -4.98 32.21
CA GLU A 130 4.09 -4.07 33.36
C GLU A 130 5.00 -2.84 33.12
N GLU A 131 5.56 -2.68 31.92
CA GLU A 131 6.45 -1.58 31.61
C GLU A 131 5.71 -0.43 30.93
N ALA A 132 5.27 0.54 31.75
CA ALA A 132 4.68 1.81 31.27
C ALA A 132 5.56 2.51 30.21
N GLU A 133 6.86 2.28 30.23
CA GLU A 133 7.84 2.82 29.29
C GLU A 133 7.71 2.19 27.89
N GLU A 134 7.43 0.89 27.80
CA GLU A 134 7.19 0.19 26.53
C GLU A 134 5.84 0.63 25.90
N LEU A 135 4.81 0.78 26.72
CA LEU A 135 3.50 1.30 26.29
C LEU A 135 3.61 2.73 25.74
N SER A 136 4.30 3.61 26.44
CA SER A 136 4.52 5.00 26.00
C SER A 136 5.32 5.05 24.69
N ARG A 137 6.33 4.20 24.55
CA ARG A 137 7.14 4.10 23.32
C ARG A 137 6.30 3.60 22.14
N GLN A 138 5.44 2.62 22.35
CA GLN A 138 4.54 2.08 21.33
C GLN A 138 3.48 3.11 20.92
N GLN A 139 2.96 3.89 21.84
CA GLN A 139 2.00 4.96 21.58
C GLN A 139 2.61 6.10 20.76
N LEU A 140 3.75 6.63 21.17
CA LEU A 140 4.50 7.64 20.42
C LEU A 140 4.80 7.14 19.01
N PHE A 141 5.12 5.87 18.89
CA PHE A 141 5.44 5.21 17.65
C PHE A 141 4.25 5.15 16.69
N PHE A 142 3.07 4.85 17.19
CA PHE A 142 1.84 4.80 16.40
C PHE A 142 1.48 6.20 15.90
N GLU A 143 1.53 7.20 16.76
CA GLU A 143 1.21 8.59 16.43
C GLU A 143 2.20 9.18 15.42
N GLU A 144 3.50 8.96 15.60
CA GLU A 144 4.53 9.57 14.73
C GLU A 144 4.68 8.88 13.37
N VAL A 145 4.31 7.61 13.25
CA VAL A 145 4.65 6.81 12.06
C VAL A 145 3.43 6.31 11.32
N ILE A 146 2.50 5.73 12.04
CA ILE A 146 1.34 5.07 11.42
C ILE A 146 0.25 6.08 11.13
N HIS A 147 -0.04 6.97 12.07
CA HIS A 147 -1.07 7.97 11.90
C HIS A 147 -0.86 8.87 10.65
N PRO A 148 0.34 9.39 10.35
CA PRO A 148 0.56 10.19 9.14
C PRO A 148 0.35 9.41 7.84
N ILE A 149 0.65 8.11 7.81
CA ILE A 149 0.42 7.27 6.63
C ILE A 149 -1.07 7.02 6.45
N LEU A 150 -1.76 6.67 7.54
CA LEU A 150 -3.18 6.37 7.51
C LEU A 150 -4.06 7.62 7.38
N ALA A 151 -3.54 8.82 7.67
CA ALA A 151 -4.24 10.08 7.45
C ALA A 151 -4.51 10.37 5.97
N ASP A 152 -3.64 9.86 5.08
CA ASP A 152 -3.76 10.01 3.64
C ASP A 152 -4.58 8.88 2.98
N VAL A 153 -5.26 8.05 3.79
CA VAL A 153 -6.11 6.94 3.34
C VAL A 153 -7.58 7.29 3.60
N SER A 154 -8.40 7.16 2.57
CA SER A 154 -9.87 7.21 2.69
C SER A 154 -10.45 5.80 2.82
N TYR A 155 -11.55 5.67 3.57
CA TYR A 155 -12.16 4.37 3.89
C TYR A 155 -13.60 4.30 3.39
N VAL A 156 -13.99 3.11 2.92
CA VAL A 156 -15.38 2.75 2.60
C VAL A 156 -15.67 1.42 3.29
N ASP A 157 -16.78 1.32 3.98
CA ASP A 157 -17.13 0.15 4.80
C ASP A 157 -15.99 -0.29 5.73
N SER A 158 -15.32 0.70 6.34
CA SER A 158 -14.17 0.54 7.23
C SER A 158 -12.93 -0.12 6.60
N LEU A 159 -12.87 -0.29 5.28
CA LEU A 159 -11.70 -0.76 4.55
C LEU A 159 -11.07 0.38 3.73
N ALA A 160 -9.75 0.41 3.65
CA ALA A 160 -9.03 1.36 2.81
C ALA A 160 -9.53 1.27 1.36
N ALA A 161 -9.95 2.41 0.81
CA ALA A 161 -10.57 2.51 -0.51
C ALA A 161 -9.81 3.45 -1.45
N GLN A 162 -9.03 4.38 -0.91
CA GLN A 162 -8.22 5.32 -1.68
C GLN A 162 -7.01 5.73 -0.86
N PHE A 163 -5.89 5.98 -1.51
CA PHE A 163 -4.66 6.48 -0.90
C PHE A 163 -4.12 7.67 -1.69
N SER A 164 -3.73 8.74 -0.97
CA SER A 164 -3.14 9.97 -1.53
C SER A 164 -1.63 9.99 -1.24
N PRO A 165 -0.76 9.54 -2.15
CA PRO A 165 0.67 9.36 -1.88
C PRO A 165 1.43 10.68 -1.66
N LEU A 166 0.93 11.79 -2.17
CA LEU A 166 1.47 13.14 -1.98
C LEU A 166 0.75 13.93 -0.87
N GLY A 167 -0.21 13.32 -0.17
CA GLY A 167 -1.10 13.98 0.78
C GLY A 167 -2.46 14.36 0.18
N ASN A 168 -3.47 14.50 1.04
CA ASN A 168 -4.87 14.68 0.63
C ASN A 168 -5.16 15.98 -0.14
N GLU A 169 -4.31 17.01 0.04
CA GLU A 169 -4.42 18.30 -0.63
C GLU A 169 -3.89 18.27 -2.09
N ARG A 170 -3.23 17.19 -2.47
CA ARG A 170 -2.64 17.01 -3.78
C ARG A 170 -3.56 16.18 -4.69
N SER A 171 -3.32 16.26 -5.99
CA SER A 171 -4.21 15.68 -7.00
C SER A 171 -4.00 14.20 -7.28
N VAL A 172 -2.89 13.60 -6.84
CA VAL A 172 -2.57 12.19 -7.16
C VAL A 172 -3.22 11.24 -6.16
N ILE A 173 -3.96 10.27 -6.66
CA ILE A 173 -4.57 9.21 -5.86
C ILE A 173 -4.33 7.82 -6.46
N LEU A 174 -4.37 6.80 -5.60
CA LEU A 174 -4.52 5.39 -5.94
C LEU A 174 -5.91 4.96 -5.48
N ASP A 175 -6.80 4.65 -6.41
CA ASP A 175 -8.16 4.14 -6.15
C ASP A 175 -8.34 2.85 -6.94
N PRO A 176 -8.54 1.70 -6.29
CA PRO A 176 -8.69 0.42 -6.97
C PRO A 176 -9.88 0.34 -7.93
N ARG A 177 -10.84 1.26 -7.81
CA ARG A 177 -12.04 1.37 -8.67
C ARG A 177 -11.76 2.17 -9.94
N VAL A 178 -10.66 2.94 -9.98
CA VAL A 178 -10.27 3.80 -11.10
C VAL A 178 -8.98 3.28 -11.71
N ALA A 179 -8.92 3.11 -13.02
CA ALA A 179 -7.74 2.67 -13.78
C ALA A 179 -7.03 1.47 -13.15
N PHE A 180 -7.80 0.49 -12.60
CA PHE A 180 -7.30 -0.71 -11.91
C PHE A 180 -6.36 -0.44 -10.72
N GLY A 181 -6.44 0.75 -10.12
CA GLY A 181 -5.60 1.15 -9.01
C GLY A 181 -4.30 1.85 -9.41
N SER A 182 -4.07 2.08 -10.70
CA SER A 182 -2.96 2.91 -11.17
C SER A 182 -3.06 4.32 -10.59
N PRO A 183 -1.94 5.02 -10.37
CA PRO A 183 -1.98 6.41 -9.93
C PRO A 183 -2.68 7.30 -10.96
N VAL A 184 -3.64 8.09 -10.50
CA VAL A 184 -4.45 8.97 -11.37
C VAL A 184 -4.62 10.35 -10.74
N ASP A 185 -4.97 11.31 -11.58
CA ASP A 185 -5.50 12.59 -11.11
C ASP A 185 -6.86 12.39 -10.44
N LYS A 186 -7.04 12.95 -9.26
CA LYS A 186 -8.21 12.77 -8.39
C LYS A 186 -9.53 13.21 -9.01
N GLU A 187 -9.50 14.29 -9.81
CA GLU A 187 -10.72 14.89 -10.36
C GLU A 187 -11.14 14.24 -11.68
N THR A 188 -10.18 13.93 -12.52
CA THR A 188 -10.44 13.48 -13.90
C THR A 188 -10.23 11.98 -14.11
N GLY A 189 -9.46 11.32 -13.22
CA GLY A 189 -9.08 9.92 -13.38
C GLY A 189 -8.01 9.69 -14.45
N VAL A 190 -7.38 10.73 -14.98
CA VAL A 190 -6.31 10.61 -15.97
C VAL A 190 -5.07 10.01 -15.31
N PRO A 191 -4.46 8.93 -15.87
CA PRO A 191 -3.27 8.32 -15.29
C PRO A 191 -2.09 9.29 -15.22
N THR A 192 -1.41 9.34 -14.06
CA THR A 192 -0.23 10.22 -13.86
C THR A 192 0.89 9.91 -14.85
N ALA A 193 1.07 8.64 -15.20
CA ALA A 193 2.05 8.21 -16.21
C ALA A 193 1.80 8.84 -17.58
N THR A 194 0.53 9.08 -17.95
CA THR A 194 0.16 9.76 -19.22
C THR A 194 0.57 11.22 -19.19
N LEU A 195 0.23 11.96 -18.11
CA LEU A 195 0.59 13.36 -17.94
C LEU A 195 2.11 13.53 -17.91
N PHE A 196 2.81 12.67 -17.20
CA PHE A 196 4.26 12.65 -17.14
C PHE A 196 4.90 12.40 -18.51
N ALA A 197 4.39 11.44 -19.28
CA ALA A 197 4.93 11.09 -20.61
C ALA A 197 4.81 12.28 -21.58
N MET A 198 3.68 12.98 -21.56
CA MET A 198 3.45 14.15 -22.42
C MET A 198 4.36 15.31 -22.04
N SER A 199 4.46 15.66 -20.76
CA SER A 199 5.40 16.70 -20.31
C SER A 199 6.86 16.32 -20.63
N ASN A 200 7.24 15.06 -20.47
CA ASN A 200 8.60 14.58 -20.77
C ASN A 200 8.91 14.52 -22.29
N SER A 201 7.90 14.62 -23.16
CA SER A 201 8.08 14.75 -24.62
C SER A 201 8.38 16.17 -25.07
N GLY A 202 8.37 17.13 -24.14
CA GLY A 202 8.71 18.53 -24.40
C GLY A 202 7.51 19.48 -24.44
N GLU A 203 6.32 18.97 -24.15
CA GLU A 203 5.12 19.81 -24.06
C GLU A 203 5.11 20.64 -22.76
N SER A 204 4.54 21.85 -22.81
CA SER A 204 4.38 22.65 -21.60
C SER A 204 3.30 22.11 -20.68
N ASP A 205 3.41 22.37 -19.37
CA ASP A 205 2.42 21.95 -18.38
C ASP A 205 1.02 22.48 -18.73
N GLU A 206 0.93 23.70 -19.28
CA GLU A 206 -0.31 24.34 -19.70
C GLU A 206 -0.95 23.60 -20.90
N ALA A 207 -0.16 23.20 -21.89
CA ALA A 207 -0.64 22.46 -23.04
C ALA A 207 -1.12 21.07 -22.65
N VAL A 208 -0.39 20.36 -21.78
CA VAL A 208 -0.80 19.07 -21.24
C VAL A 208 -2.09 19.18 -20.43
N ALA A 209 -2.20 20.22 -19.59
CA ALA A 209 -3.39 20.48 -18.79
C ALA A 209 -4.63 20.69 -19.69
N ASP A 210 -4.49 21.48 -20.74
CA ASP A 210 -5.57 21.78 -21.70
C ASP A 210 -6.03 20.52 -22.46
N TRP A 211 -5.08 19.71 -22.95
CA TRP A 211 -5.40 18.48 -23.71
C TRP A 211 -6.11 17.40 -22.91
N TYR A 212 -5.76 17.27 -21.65
CA TYR A 212 -6.37 16.25 -20.79
C TYR A 212 -7.48 16.77 -19.88
N GLY A 213 -7.77 18.08 -19.92
CA GLY A 213 -8.81 18.70 -19.10
C GLY A 213 -8.49 18.64 -17.60
N VAL A 214 -7.21 18.68 -17.23
CA VAL A 214 -6.73 18.68 -15.85
C VAL A 214 -6.18 20.08 -15.49
N SER A 215 -5.99 20.32 -14.18
CA SER A 215 -5.31 21.55 -13.76
C SER A 215 -3.81 21.49 -14.04
N VAL A 216 -3.17 22.65 -14.22
CA VAL A 216 -1.68 22.72 -14.31
C VAL A 216 -1.03 22.15 -13.04
N THR A 217 -1.67 22.33 -11.89
CA THR A 217 -1.23 21.75 -10.62
C THR A 217 -1.25 20.22 -10.67
N SER A 218 -2.31 19.62 -11.25
CA SER A 218 -2.40 18.18 -11.45
C SER A 218 -1.27 17.62 -12.32
N VAL A 219 -0.90 18.35 -13.39
CA VAL A 219 0.25 17.97 -14.23
C VAL A 219 1.55 17.97 -13.42
N ARG A 220 1.80 19.01 -12.63
CA ARG A 220 2.99 19.12 -11.79
C ARG A 220 3.04 18.04 -10.69
N ASP A 221 1.91 17.75 -10.06
CA ASP A 221 1.77 16.69 -9.07
C ASP A 221 2.09 15.32 -9.70
N ALA A 222 1.57 15.06 -10.90
CA ALA A 222 1.86 13.84 -11.64
C ALA A 222 3.36 13.71 -11.97
N ILE A 223 4.00 14.79 -12.44
CA ILE A 223 5.43 14.83 -12.76
C ILE A 223 6.27 14.57 -11.51
N GLU A 224 5.95 15.22 -10.39
CA GLU A 224 6.62 15.02 -9.10
C GLU A 224 6.53 13.56 -8.66
N TYR A 225 5.32 13.01 -8.67
CA TYR A 225 5.06 11.65 -8.24
C TYR A 225 5.77 10.60 -9.10
N GLU A 226 5.62 10.69 -10.42
CA GLU A 226 6.24 9.75 -11.36
C GLU A 226 7.78 9.82 -11.33
N THR A 227 8.33 11.02 -11.17
CA THR A 227 9.77 11.21 -11.00
C THR A 227 10.28 10.54 -9.72
N ALA A 228 9.57 10.73 -8.62
CA ALA A 228 9.91 10.12 -7.34
C ALA A 228 9.76 8.59 -7.38
N LEU A 229 8.70 8.08 -8.02
CA LEU A 229 8.44 6.66 -8.17
C LEU A 229 9.57 5.96 -8.97
N ARG A 230 10.02 6.58 -10.06
CA ARG A 230 11.13 6.07 -10.90
C ARG A 230 12.46 6.07 -10.15
N LYS A 231 12.73 7.07 -9.31
CA LYS A 231 13.92 7.07 -8.43
C LYS A 231 13.86 5.99 -7.35
N ALA A 232 12.65 5.61 -6.95
CA ALA A 232 12.42 4.57 -5.96
C ALA A 232 12.40 3.15 -6.57
N ALA A 233 12.23 2.97 -7.86
CA ALA A 233 12.18 1.67 -8.53
C ALA A 233 13.57 1.03 -8.65
#